data_2a0160f4f5798f6f72b376efa75b173b
#
_entry.id   2a0160f4f5798f6f72b376efa75b173b
#
_cell.length_a   1.000
_cell.length_b   1.000
_cell.length_c   1.000
_cell.angle_alpha   90.00
_cell.angle_beta   90.00
_cell.angle_gamma   90.00
#
_symmetry.space_group_name_H-M   'P 1'
#
loop_
_entity.id
_entity.type
_entity.pdbx_description
1 polymer ?
#
loop_
_entity_poly.entity_id
_entity_poly.type
_entity_poly.pdbx_seq_one_letter_code
_entity_poly.pdbx_strand_id
1 'polypeptide(L)'
;MTSSTTPPADVPEKIRHYINGEFVDSIDGEEFDVLNPVTNEPYIKAASGRKADIEAAVASAKAAFDEGPWPTMLPRERARILNRIADIVESRKDELAAMESFDSGLPITQAKGQAARAAENFRFFADLIVAQVDDAFKVPGRQANYVNRKPIGVAGLITPWNTPFMLESWKLGPAIATGNTVVLKPAEFTPLSASLWPGIFEEAGL
;
A
#
# COMPACT_ATOMS: atom_id res chain seq x y z
N MET A 1 -9.67 -24.04 -14.69
CA MET A 1 -9.03 -23.40 -13.54
C MET A 1 -10.14 -22.72 -12.76
N THR A 2 -10.57 -23.31 -11.65
CA THR A 2 -11.70 -22.81 -10.87
C THR A 2 -11.16 -21.74 -9.89
N SER A 3 -11.67 -20.51 -10.00
CA SER A 3 -11.58 -19.57 -8.89
C SER A 3 -12.34 -20.15 -7.71
N SER A 4 -11.75 -20.10 -6.51
CA SER A 4 -12.37 -20.65 -5.30
C SER A 4 -13.62 -19.86 -4.94
N THR A 5 -14.74 -20.51 -4.72
CA THR A 5 -15.94 -19.90 -4.14
C THR A 5 -15.90 -19.93 -2.62
N THR A 6 -14.91 -20.61 -2.03
CA THR A 6 -14.73 -20.71 -0.59
C THR A 6 -13.74 -19.62 -0.14
N PRO A 7 -14.11 -18.78 0.86
CA PRO A 7 -13.21 -17.79 1.41
C PRO A 7 -11.91 -18.43 1.93
N PRO A 8 -10.74 -17.80 1.75
CA PRO A 8 -9.55 -18.17 2.46
C PRO A 8 -9.75 -18.13 3.99
N ALA A 9 -8.95 -18.88 4.74
CA ALA A 9 -9.13 -19.01 6.19
C ALA A 9 -8.97 -17.69 6.96
N ASP A 10 -8.15 -16.78 6.43
CA ASP A 10 -7.75 -15.54 7.11
C ASP A 10 -8.51 -14.30 6.62
N VAL A 11 -9.67 -14.48 5.96
CA VAL A 11 -10.55 -13.35 5.59
C VAL A 11 -11.08 -12.71 6.87
N PRO A 12 -10.91 -11.39 7.09
CA PRO A 12 -11.41 -10.72 8.28
C PRO A 12 -12.95 -10.74 8.31
N GLU A 13 -13.53 -10.59 9.48
CA GLU A 13 -15.00 -10.49 9.62
C GLU A 13 -15.56 -9.24 8.90
N LYS A 14 -14.76 -8.18 8.81
CA LYS A 14 -15.11 -6.89 8.21
C LYS A 14 -13.85 -6.17 7.76
N ILE A 15 -13.89 -5.51 6.61
CA ILE A 15 -12.84 -4.61 6.16
C ILE A 15 -13.07 -3.23 6.77
N ARG A 16 -12.11 -2.75 7.56
CA ARG A 16 -12.13 -1.46 8.26
C ARG A 16 -11.10 -0.50 7.68
N HIS A 17 -11.27 0.78 7.97
CA HIS A 17 -10.19 1.74 7.77
C HIS A 17 -9.04 1.44 8.73
N TYR A 18 -7.81 1.67 8.28
CA TYR A 18 -6.64 1.65 9.14
C TYR A 18 -6.09 3.07 9.25
N ILE A 19 -6.25 3.68 10.42
CA ILE A 19 -5.90 5.07 10.67
C ILE A 19 -5.20 5.16 12.02
N ASN A 20 -4.04 5.82 12.05
CA ASN A 20 -3.25 6.03 13.27
C ASN A 20 -2.89 4.73 14.02
N GLY A 21 -2.55 3.66 13.28
CA GLY A 21 -2.16 2.38 13.88
C GLY A 21 -3.34 1.50 14.34
N GLU A 22 -4.58 1.85 14.02
CA GLU A 22 -5.76 1.13 14.48
C GLU A 22 -6.77 0.86 13.36
N PHE A 23 -7.45 -0.29 13.43
CA PHE A 23 -8.60 -0.58 12.58
C PHE A 23 -9.86 0.08 13.14
N VAL A 24 -10.42 1.01 12.40
CA VAL A 24 -11.59 1.81 12.80
C VAL A 24 -12.72 1.66 11.79
N ASP A 25 -13.96 1.76 12.29
CA ASP A 25 -15.15 1.84 11.44
C ASP A 25 -15.29 3.23 10.85
N SER A 26 -16.16 3.40 9.83
CA SER A 26 -16.53 4.72 9.33
C SER A 26 -17.13 5.57 10.46
N ILE A 27 -16.81 6.86 10.47
CA ILE A 27 -17.28 7.81 11.50
C ILE A 27 -18.81 7.88 11.54
N ASP A 28 -19.47 7.75 10.38
CA ASP A 28 -20.93 7.72 10.27
C ASP A 28 -21.54 6.31 10.42
N GLY A 29 -20.68 5.27 10.54
CA GLY A 29 -21.09 3.87 10.63
C GLY A 29 -21.56 3.26 9.30
N GLU A 30 -21.42 3.97 8.17
CA GLU A 30 -21.82 3.43 6.87
C GLU A 30 -20.89 2.30 6.40
N GLU A 31 -21.50 1.31 5.75
CA GLU A 31 -20.85 0.13 5.18
C GLU A 31 -21.39 -0.16 3.79
N PHE A 32 -20.62 -0.93 3.01
CA PHE A 32 -21.09 -1.50 1.76
C PHE A 32 -20.73 -2.97 1.66
N ASP A 33 -21.49 -3.71 0.86
CA ASP A 33 -21.23 -5.11 0.58
C ASP A 33 -20.16 -5.26 -0.51
N VAL A 34 -19.20 -6.14 -0.25
CA VAL A 34 -18.23 -6.58 -1.27
C VAL A 34 -18.70 -7.90 -1.84
N LEU A 35 -18.81 -7.95 -3.17
CA LEU A 35 -19.38 -9.10 -3.87
C LEU A 35 -18.29 -10.04 -4.36
N ASN A 36 -18.50 -11.34 -4.18
CA ASN A 36 -17.65 -12.34 -4.83
C ASN A 36 -17.91 -12.33 -6.35
N PRO A 37 -16.88 -12.13 -7.18
CA PRO A 37 -17.05 -11.98 -8.63
C PRO A 37 -17.53 -13.25 -9.35
N VAL A 38 -17.47 -14.42 -8.70
CA VAL A 38 -17.93 -15.70 -9.27
C VAL A 38 -19.40 -15.94 -8.98
N THR A 39 -19.84 -15.68 -7.76
CA THR A 39 -21.22 -15.94 -7.31
C THR A 39 -22.13 -14.73 -7.42
N ASN A 40 -21.54 -13.53 -7.47
CA ASN A 40 -22.23 -12.24 -7.38
C ASN A 40 -23.02 -12.07 -6.06
N GLU A 41 -22.60 -12.78 -5.01
CA GLU A 41 -23.19 -12.70 -3.68
C GLU A 41 -22.26 -11.93 -2.74
N PRO A 42 -22.80 -11.17 -1.79
CA PRO A 42 -22.00 -10.53 -0.74
C PRO A 42 -21.23 -11.58 0.07
N TYR A 43 -19.95 -11.33 0.33
CA TYR A 43 -19.13 -12.21 1.16
C TYR A 43 -18.54 -11.51 2.38
N ILE A 44 -18.39 -10.18 2.33
CA ILE A 44 -17.87 -9.37 3.44
C ILE A 44 -18.43 -7.96 3.35
N LYS A 45 -18.45 -7.25 4.48
CA LYS A 45 -18.74 -5.82 4.52
C LYS A 45 -17.46 -5.00 4.64
N ALA A 46 -17.45 -3.83 4.01
CA ALA A 46 -16.37 -2.86 4.10
C ALA A 46 -16.88 -1.52 4.61
N ALA A 47 -16.08 -0.85 5.43
CA ALA A 47 -16.36 0.49 5.90
C ALA A 47 -16.41 1.47 4.72
N SER A 48 -17.44 2.31 4.67
CA SER A 48 -17.66 3.31 3.61
C SER A 48 -17.04 4.64 4.01
N GLY A 49 -15.82 4.92 3.54
CA GLY A 49 -15.13 6.17 3.85
C GLY A 49 -15.81 7.40 3.24
N ARG A 50 -16.09 8.38 4.07
CA ARG A 50 -16.65 9.67 3.70
C ARG A 50 -15.63 10.79 3.93
N LYS A 51 -16.05 12.03 3.77
CA LYS A 51 -15.19 13.20 3.93
C LYS A 51 -14.50 13.22 5.30
N ALA A 52 -15.23 12.94 6.40
CA ALA A 52 -14.68 12.95 7.75
C ALA A 52 -13.58 11.88 7.95
N ASP A 53 -13.78 10.68 7.38
CA ASP A 53 -12.79 9.60 7.43
C ASP A 53 -11.52 9.97 6.68
N ILE A 54 -11.67 10.58 5.49
CA ILE A 54 -10.52 11.06 4.70
C ILE A 54 -9.79 12.19 5.43
N GLU A 55 -10.50 13.12 6.05
CA GLU A 55 -9.89 14.18 6.85
C GLU A 55 -9.11 13.61 8.05
N ALA A 56 -9.64 12.60 8.73
CA ALA A 56 -8.95 11.89 9.81
C ALA A 56 -7.69 11.15 9.31
N ALA A 57 -7.79 10.43 8.19
CA ALA A 57 -6.67 9.73 7.58
C ALA A 57 -5.55 10.70 7.15
N VAL A 58 -5.92 11.81 6.51
CA VAL A 58 -4.95 12.85 6.10
C VAL A 58 -4.33 13.53 7.31
N ALA A 59 -5.09 13.80 8.36
CA ALA A 59 -4.57 14.40 9.59
C ALA A 59 -3.55 13.47 10.26
N SER A 60 -3.86 12.17 10.37
CA SER A 60 -2.93 11.16 10.90
C SER A 60 -1.65 11.05 10.06
N ALA A 61 -1.79 10.94 8.73
CA ALA A 61 -0.65 10.85 7.83
C ALA A 61 0.22 12.14 7.87
N LYS A 62 -0.42 13.30 8.02
CA LYS A 62 0.29 14.57 8.19
C LYS A 62 1.06 14.65 9.51
N ALA A 63 0.46 14.24 10.62
CA ALA A 63 1.14 14.17 11.90
C ALA A 63 2.36 13.22 11.84
N ALA A 64 2.21 12.05 11.24
CA ALA A 64 3.31 11.12 11.01
C ALA A 64 4.42 11.71 10.12
N PHE A 65 4.07 12.57 9.16
CA PHE A 65 5.05 13.26 8.32
C PHE A 65 5.77 14.37 9.08
N ASP A 66 5.04 15.21 9.80
CA ASP A 66 5.60 16.40 10.44
C ASP A 66 6.41 16.06 11.71
N GLU A 67 6.00 15.04 12.46
CA GLU A 67 6.51 14.71 13.79
C GLU A 67 7.24 13.35 13.83
N GLY A 68 6.96 12.46 12.87
CA GLY A 68 7.54 11.13 12.81
C GLY A 68 8.95 11.10 12.22
N PRO A 69 9.67 9.98 12.40
CA PRO A 69 11.05 9.84 11.94
C PRO A 69 11.17 9.59 10.43
N TRP A 70 10.10 9.13 9.77
CA TRP A 70 10.16 8.60 8.41
C TRP A 70 10.70 9.59 7.36
N PRO A 71 10.25 10.86 7.30
CA PRO A 71 10.71 11.80 6.29
C PRO A 71 12.19 12.15 6.38
N THR A 72 12.74 12.07 7.60
CA THR A 72 14.15 12.43 7.90
C THR A 72 15.07 11.21 7.98
N MET A 73 14.51 9.99 7.96
CA MET A 73 15.25 8.74 8.00
C MET A 73 16.20 8.62 6.80
N LEU A 74 17.41 8.12 7.03
CA LEU A 74 18.37 7.92 5.94
C LEU A 74 17.84 6.96 4.86
N PRO A 75 18.14 7.21 3.57
CA PRO A 75 17.70 6.32 2.49
C PRO A 75 18.04 4.84 2.71
N ARG A 76 19.21 4.54 3.26
CA ARG A 76 19.62 3.16 3.57
C ARG A 76 18.77 2.50 4.66
N GLU A 77 18.28 3.27 5.61
CA GLU A 77 17.41 2.75 6.67
C GLU A 77 16.02 2.47 6.14
N ARG A 78 15.45 3.41 5.35
CA ARG A 78 14.19 3.16 4.62
C ARG A 78 14.29 1.95 3.70
N ALA A 79 15.39 1.81 2.95
CA ALA A 79 15.61 0.66 2.07
C ALA A 79 15.60 -0.68 2.82
N ARG A 80 16.12 -0.74 4.05
CA ARG A 80 16.06 -1.96 4.88
C ARG A 80 14.61 -2.33 5.23
N ILE A 81 13.76 -1.34 5.53
CA ILE A 81 12.35 -1.56 5.82
C ILE A 81 11.61 -2.00 4.56
N LEU A 82 11.84 -1.34 3.41
CA LEU A 82 11.27 -1.74 2.12
C LEU A 82 11.64 -3.18 1.73
N ASN A 83 12.89 -3.59 1.96
CA ASN A 83 13.31 -4.97 1.71
C ASN A 83 12.62 -5.95 2.66
N ARG A 84 12.42 -5.61 3.95
CA ARG A 84 11.62 -6.43 4.87
C ARG A 84 10.16 -6.57 4.41
N ILE A 85 9.54 -5.49 3.93
CA ILE A 85 8.20 -5.55 3.33
C ILE A 85 8.20 -6.54 2.16
N ALA A 86 9.19 -6.47 1.27
CA ALA A 86 9.32 -7.39 0.15
C ALA A 86 9.48 -8.85 0.58
N ASP A 87 10.30 -9.11 1.60
CA ASP A 87 10.54 -10.46 2.15
C ASP A 87 9.27 -11.04 2.78
N ILE A 88 8.50 -10.23 3.53
CA ILE A 88 7.21 -10.61 4.10
C ILE A 88 6.21 -10.94 2.98
N VAL A 89 6.06 -10.07 1.98
CA VAL A 89 5.18 -10.30 0.83
C VAL A 89 5.56 -11.59 0.11
N GLU A 90 6.84 -11.85 -0.11
CA GLU A 90 7.31 -13.07 -0.77
C GLU A 90 7.03 -14.32 0.06
N SER A 91 7.27 -14.27 1.37
CA SER A 91 6.99 -15.39 2.28
C SER A 91 5.51 -15.74 2.37
N ARG A 92 4.63 -14.74 2.25
CA ARG A 92 3.16 -14.87 2.32
C ARG A 92 2.49 -14.88 0.94
N LYS A 93 3.24 -15.05 -0.15
CA LYS A 93 2.71 -14.92 -1.52
C LYS A 93 1.53 -15.84 -1.84
N ASP A 94 1.49 -17.04 -1.27
CA ASP A 94 0.41 -18.00 -1.52
C ASP A 94 -0.88 -17.58 -0.80
N GLU A 95 -0.78 -17.04 0.41
CA GLU A 95 -1.89 -16.44 1.16
C GLU A 95 -2.42 -15.19 0.43
N LEU A 96 -1.53 -14.25 0.11
CA LEU A 96 -1.88 -13.01 -0.59
C LEU A 96 -2.54 -13.29 -1.95
N ALA A 97 -2.01 -14.27 -2.69
CA ALA A 97 -2.58 -14.69 -3.96
C ALA A 97 -3.97 -15.33 -3.81
N ALA A 98 -4.20 -16.10 -2.74
CA ALA A 98 -5.50 -16.69 -2.46
C ALA A 98 -6.55 -15.60 -2.17
N MET A 99 -6.19 -14.59 -1.36
CA MET A 99 -7.05 -13.44 -1.06
C MET A 99 -7.38 -12.64 -2.33
N GLU A 100 -6.36 -12.30 -3.13
CA GLU A 100 -6.56 -11.55 -4.38
C GLU A 100 -7.38 -12.34 -5.40
N SER A 101 -7.13 -13.64 -5.55
CA SER A 101 -7.89 -14.50 -6.45
C SER A 101 -9.37 -14.62 -6.05
N PHE A 102 -9.64 -14.68 -4.75
CA PHE A 102 -10.98 -14.74 -4.20
C PHE A 102 -11.76 -13.42 -4.38
N ASP A 103 -11.10 -12.29 -4.11
CA ASP A 103 -11.69 -10.95 -4.14
C ASP A 103 -11.89 -10.41 -5.57
N SER A 104 -10.89 -10.61 -6.44
CA SER A 104 -10.90 -10.05 -7.81
C SER A 104 -11.32 -11.02 -8.91
N GLY A 105 -11.41 -12.31 -8.61
CA GLY A 105 -11.62 -13.34 -9.62
C GLY A 105 -10.39 -13.66 -10.49
N LEU A 106 -9.24 -13.08 -10.19
CA LEU A 106 -8.00 -13.35 -10.93
C LEU A 106 -7.58 -14.81 -10.78
N PRO A 107 -7.19 -15.51 -11.87
CA PRO A 107 -6.70 -16.89 -11.76
C PRO A 107 -5.54 -16.99 -10.77
N ILE A 108 -5.58 -17.99 -9.88
CA ILE A 108 -4.58 -18.14 -8.78
C ILE A 108 -3.13 -18.16 -9.27
N THR A 109 -2.86 -18.70 -10.44
CA THR A 109 -1.52 -18.69 -11.03
C THR A 109 -1.04 -17.29 -11.40
N GLN A 110 -1.98 -16.43 -11.85
CA GLN A 110 -1.69 -15.02 -12.11
C GLN A 110 -1.54 -14.25 -10.81
N ALA A 111 -2.42 -14.47 -9.83
CA ALA A 111 -2.36 -13.81 -8.53
C ALA A 111 -1.01 -14.09 -7.82
N LYS A 112 -0.49 -15.32 -7.87
CA LYS A 112 0.87 -15.65 -7.38
C LYS A 112 1.96 -14.84 -8.08
N GLY A 113 1.85 -14.68 -9.39
CA GLY A 113 2.77 -13.84 -10.17
C GLY A 113 2.67 -12.35 -9.79
N GLN A 114 1.46 -11.86 -9.50
CA GLN A 114 1.26 -10.47 -9.07
C GLN A 114 1.81 -10.22 -7.66
N ALA A 115 1.62 -11.14 -6.72
CA ALA A 115 2.21 -11.03 -5.38
C ALA A 115 3.75 -11.02 -5.44
N ALA A 116 4.37 -11.88 -6.24
CA ALA A 116 5.82 -11.85 -6.46
C ALA A 116 6.29 -10.50 -7.05
N ARG A 117 5.56 -9.95 -8.03
CA ARG A 117 5.87 -8.63 -8.61
C ARG A 117 5.70 -7.49 -7.61
N ALA A 118 4.77 -7.61 -6.66
CA ALA A 118 4.63 -6.63 -5.59
C ALA A 118 5.89 -6.58 -4.70
N ALA A 119 6.46 -7.73 -4.34
CA ALA A 119 7.73 -7.80 -3.62
C ALA A 119 8.87 -7.15 -4.44
N GLU A 120 8.99 -7.50 -5.73
CA GLU A 120 9.99 -6.90 -6.64
C GLU A 120 9.87 -5.36 -6.73
N ASN A 121 8.66 -4.82 -6.71
CA ASN A 121 8.46 -3.38 -6.73
C ASN A 121 9.09 -2.71 -5.50
N PHE A 122 8.90 -3.26 -4.30
CA PHE A 122 9.53 -2.71 -3.09
C PHE A 122 11.05 -2.82 -3.13
N ARG A 123 11.61 -3.95 -3.61
CA ARG A 123 13.07 -4.11 -3.80
C ARG A 123 13.63 -3.08 -4.78
N PHE A 124 12.95 -2.90 -5.92
CA PHE A 124 13.35 -1.91 -6.91
C PHE A 124 13.46 -0.50 -6.32
N PHE A 125 12.45 -0.06 -5.56
CA PHE A 125 12.50 1.27 -4.95
C PHE A 125 13.46 1.35 -3.77
N ALA A 126 13.70 0.28 -3.04
CA ALA A 126 14.74 0.20 -2.02
C ALA A 126 16.14 0.43 -2.62
N ASP A 127 16.44 -0.20 -3.74
CA ASP A 127 17.70 -0.03 -4.45
C ASP A 127 17.82 1.38 -5.06
N LEU A 128 16.74 1.87 -5.67
CA LEU A 128 16.69 3.17 -6.32
C LEU A 128 17.03 4.30 -5.34
N ILE A 129 16.43 4.33 -4.15
CA ILE A 129 16.67 5.43 -3.20
C ILE A 129 18.08 5.42 -2.61
N VAL A 130 18.74 4.26 -2.56
CA VAL A 130 20.14 4.17 -2.12
C VAL A 130 21.12 4.61 -3.23
N ALA A 131 20.78 4.31 -4.48
CA ALA A 131 21.59 4.68 -5.63
C ALA A 131 21.37 6.12 -6.09
N GLN A 132 20.25 6.75 -5.70
CA GLN A 132 19.91 8.10 -6.13
C GLN A 132 20.88 9.13 -5.53
N VAL A 133 21.43 9.98 -6.40
CA VAL A 133 22.25 11.13 -6.04
C VAL A 133 21.58 12.42 -6.49
N ASP A 134 21.85 13.49 -5.79
CA ASP A 134 21.42 14.83 -6.20
C ASP A 134 22.42 15.40 -7.23
N ASP A 135 21.89 16.09 -8.22
CA ASP A 135 22.70 16.67 -9.30
C ASP A 135 23.29 18.01 -8.87
N ALA A 136 24.52 18.27 -9.29
CA ALA A 136 25.15 19.58 -9.15
C ALA A 136 25.85 19.97 -10.47
N PHE A 137 25.63 21.19 -10.94
CA PHE A 137 26.24 21.68 -12.16
C PHE A 137 26.61 23.17 -12.06
N LYS A 138 27.69 23.53 -12.76
CA LYS A 138 28.12 24.94 -12.87
C LYS A 138 27.63 25.52 -14.20
N VAL A 139 27.09 26.73 -14.13
CA VAL A 139 26.86 27.56 -15.31
C VAL A 139 28.02 28.53 -15.43
N PRO A 140 28.77 28.53 -16.58
CA PRO A 140 29.90 29.43 -16.74
C PRO A 140 29.55 30.89 -16.46
N GLY A 141 30.35 31.57 -15.66
CA GLY A 141 30.12 32.95 -15.26
C GLY A 141 28.96 33.20 -14.29
N ARG A 142 28.37 32.13 -13.74
CA ARG A 142 27.25 32.17 -12.81
C ARG A 142 27.50 31.32 -11.57
N GLN A 143 26.49 31.23 -10.70
CA GLN A 143 26.53 30.43 -9.48
C GLN A 143 26.46 28.92 -9.79
N ALA A 144 26.89 28.10 -8.84
CA ALA A 144 26.65 26.66 -8.89
C ALA A 144 25.18 26.36 -8.58
N ASN A 145 24.59 25.49 -9.37
CA ASN A 145 23.23 24.97 -9.12
C ASN A 145 23.32 23.57 -8.57
N TYR A 146 22.43 23.23 -7.66
CA TYR A 146 22.27 21.87 -7.18
C TYR A 146 20.77 21.54 -7.04
N VAL A 147 20.46 20.28 -7.22
CA VAL A 147 19.10 19.73 -7.03
C VAL A 147 19.04 19.16 -5.61
N ASN A 148 18.02 19.51 -4.88
CA ASN A 148 17.75 18.95 -3.55
C ASN A 148 16.36 18.30 -3.56
N ARG A 149 16.33 16.98 -3.57
CA ARG A 149 15.08 16.19 -3.58
C ARG A 149 14.60 15.98 -2.15
N LYS A 150 13.34 16.33 -1.89
CA LYS A 150 12.71 16.20 -0.58
C LYS A 150 11.37 15.51 -0.68
N PRO A 151 10.92 14.80 0.38
CA PRO A 151 9.55 14.33 0.47
C PRO A 151 8.56 15.49 0.31
N ILE A 152 7.43 15.26 -0.34
CA ILE A 152 6.40 16.29 -0.55
C ILE A 152 5.46 16.39 0.66
N GLY A 153 5.21 15.28 1.35
CA GLY A 153 4.27 15.23 2.47
C GLY A 153 3.38 13.99 2.41
N VAL A 154 2.08 14.19 2.51
CA VAL A 154 1.07 13.13 2.40
C VAL A 154 0.76 12.86 0.93
N ALA A 155 0.93 11.62 0.50
CA ALA A 155 0.58 11.18 -0.85
C ALA A 155 -0.78 10.42 -0.83
N GLY A 156 -1.76 10.92 -1.60
CA GLY A 156 -3.02 10.22 -1.85
C GLY A 156 -2.84 9.19 -2.97
N LEU A 157 -3.07 7.92 -2.69
CA LEU A 157 -2.90 6.81 -3.62
C LEU A 157 -4.26 6.21 -3.96
N ILE A 158 -4.68 6.28 -5.21
CA ILE A 158 -5.93 5.68 -5.71
C ILE A 158 -5.56 4.54 -6.64
N THR A 159 -6.08 3.34 -6.37
CA THR A 159 -5.71 2.12 -7.09
C THR A 159 -6.92 1.45 -7.74
N PRO A 160 -6.73 0.79 -8.90
CA PRO A 160 -7.79 0.11 -9.63
C PRO A 160 -8.03 -1.31 -9.08
N TRP A 161 -9.07 -1.97 -9.61
CA TRP A 161 -9.59 -3.25 -9.16
C TRP A 161 -8.97 -4.49 -9.84
N ASN A 162 -8.28 -4.33 -10.96
CA ASN A 162 -7.95 -5.46 -11.85
C ASN A 162 -6.77 -6.34 -11.39
N THR A 163 -5.82 -5.79 -10.68
CA THR A 163 -4.70 -6.49 -10.00
C THR A 163 -4.31 -5.68 -8.77
N PRO A 164 -5.22 -5.62 -7.77
CA PRO A 164 -5.17 -4.60 -6.72
C PRO A 164 -3.85 -4.61 -5.96
N PHE A 165 -3.44 -5.72 -5.38
CA PHE A 165 -2.25 -5.82 -4.53
C PHE A 165 -0.96 -5.36 -5.25
N MET A 166 -0.76 -5.82 -6.48
CA MET A 166 0.40 -5.42 -7.28
C MET A 166 0.37 -3.93 -7.64
N LEU A 167 -0.79 -3.39 -8.06
CA LEU A 167 -0.92 -1.98 -8.43
C LEU A 167 -0.86 -1.04 -7.22
N GLU A 168 -1.26 -1.51 -6.05
CA GLU A 168 -1.01 -0.81 -4.78
C GLU A 168 0.49 -0.70 -4.51
N SER A 169 1.26 -1.77 -4.69
CA SER A 169 2.71 -1.74 -4.50
C SER A 169 3.43 -0.77 -5.45
N TRP A 170 2.89 -0.55 -6.68
CA TRP A 170 3.43 0.43 -7.62
C TRP A 170 3.29 1.88 -7.14
N LYS A 171 2.36 2.13 -6.25
CA LYS A 171 2.14 3.46 -5.67
C LYS A 171 2.72 3.58 -4.27
N LEU A 172 2.56 2.55 -3.44
CA LEU A 172 3.13 2.48 -2.10
C LEU A 172 4.66 2.52 -2.13
N GLY A 173 5.27 1.68 -2.98
CA GLY A 173 6.73 1.58 -3.09
C GLY A 173 7.42 2.92 -3.28
N PRO A 174 7.17 3.67 -4.37
CA PRO A 174 7.83 4.96 -4.60
C PRO A 174 7.45 6.02 -3.58
N ALA A 175 6.19 6.08 -3.13
CA ALA A 175 5.74 7.09 -2.18
C ALA A 175 6.47 6.93 -0.83
N ILE A 176 6.48 5.71 -0.29
CA ILE A 176 7.15 5.40 0.97
C ILE A 176 8.67 5.52 0.83
N ALA A 177 9.26 4.97 -0.23
CA ALA A 177 10.70 5.02 -0.47
C ALA A 177 11.26 6.44 -0.44
N THR A 178 10.54 7.39 -1.02
CA THR A 178 10.95 8.80 -1.09
C THR A 178 10.65 9.60 0.18
N GLY A 179 10.17 8.95 1.26
CA GLY A 179 9.99 9.56 2.58
C GLY A 179 8.64 10.24 2.79
N ASN A 180 7.66 10.00 1.91
CA ASN A 180 6.29 10.48 2.12
C ASN A 180 5.51 9.56 3.06
N THR A 181 4.47 10.09 3.69
CA THR A 181 3.38 9.31 4.27
C THR A 181 2.26 9.14 3.26
N VAL A 182 1.36 8.17 3.46
CA VAL A 182 0.39 7.79 2.43
C VAL A 182 -1.03 7.67 2.98
N VAL A 183 -1.99 7.99 2.14
CA VAL A 183 -3.40 7.61 2.31
C VAL A 183 -3.78 6.79 1.09
N LEU A 184 -3.99 5.48 1.27
CA LEU A 184 -4.35 4.55 0.21
C LEU A 184 -5.86 4.37 0.14
N LYS A 185 -6.44 4.61 -1.04
CA LYS A 185 -7.84 4.30 -1.36
C LYS A 185 -7.87 3.19 -2.41
N PRO A 186 -8.14 1.93 -2.03
CA PRO A 186 -8.36 0.83 -2.98
C PRO A 186 -9.66 1.01 -3.75
N ALA A 187 -9.84 0.23 -4.82
CA ALA A 187 -11.13 0.14 -5.49
C ALA A 187 -12.16 -0.53 -4.57
N GLU A 188 -13.39 -0.04 -4.60
CA GLU A 188 -14.51 -0.57 -3.82
C GLU A 188 -14.89 -2.01 -4.18
N PHE A 189 -14.56 -2.45 -5.39
CA PHE A 189 -14.85 -3.80 -5.86
C PHE A 189 -13.88 -4.86 -5.31
N THR A 190 -12.66 -4.46 -4.93
CA THR A 190 -11.59 -5.37 -4.51
C THR A 190 -10.76 -4.80 -3.36
N PRO A 191 -11.36 -4.57 -2.19
CA PRO A 191 -10.66 -3.93 -1.07
C PRO A 191 -9.93 -4.94 -0.17
N LEU A 192 -10.15 -6.27 -0.34
CA LEU A 192 -9.66 -7.28 0.59
C LEU A 192 -8.13 -7.32 0.66
N SER A 193 -7.45 -7.35 -0.48
CA SER A 193 -5.98 -7.40 -0.50
C SER A 193 -5.34 -6.14 0.10
N ALA A 194 -5.98 -4.97 -0.07
CA ALA A 194 -5.51 -3.73 0.53
C ALA A 194 -5.53 -3.75 2.07
N SER A 195 -6.49 -4.47 2.66
CA SER A 195 -6.62 -4.59 4.12
C SER A 195 -5.47 -5.37 4.77
N LEU A 196 -4.62 -6.03 3.99
CA LEU A 196 -3.48 -6.80 4.47
C LEU A 196 -2.21 -5.95 4.62
N TRP A 197 -2.13 -4.80 3.96
CA TRP A 197 -0.95 -3.92 4.03
C TRP A 197 -0.59 -3.46 5.44
N PRO A 198 -1.55 -3.06 6.31
CA PRO A 198 -1.22 -2.64 7.67
C PRO A 198 -0.38 -3.67 8.43
N GLY A 199 -0.82 -4.94 8.47
CA GLY A 199 -0.08 -5.99 9.16
C GLY A 199 1.31 -6.26 8.54
N ILE A 200 1.45 -6.14 7.22
CA ILE A 200 2.75 -6.27 6.54
C ILE A 200 3.68 -5.11 6.95
N PHE A 201 3.16 -3.90 7.02
CA PHE A 201 3.95 -2.73 7.39
C PHE A 201 4.37 -2.75 8.86
N GLU A 202 3.47 -3.11 9.76
CA GLU A 202 3.78 -3.29 11.20
C GLU A 202 4.87 -4.34 11.41
N GLU A 203 4.74 -5.51 10.78
CA GLU A 203 5.75 -6.59 10.85
C GLU A 203 7.11 -6.14 10.29
N ALA A 204 7.11 -5.30 9.26
CA ALA A 204 8.33 -4.74 8.68
C ALA A 204 8.94 -3.62 9.54
N GLY A 205 8.19 -3.06 10.49
CA GLY A 205 8.61 -1.95 11.36
C GLY A 205 8.47 -0.57 10.71
N LEU A 206 7.44 -0.43 9.87
CA LEU A 206 7.03 0.85 9.29
C LEU A 206 5.95 1.49 10.15
#